data_f33646e9ff411ea2d3bc267a20bce040
#
_entry.id   f33646e9ff411ea2d3bc267a20bce040
#
_cell.length_a   1.000
_cell.length_b   1.000
_cell.length_c   1.000
_cell.angle_alpha   90.00
_cell.angle_beta   90.00
_cell.angle_gamma   90.00
#
_symmetry.space_group_name_H-M   'P 1'
#
loop_
_entity.id
_entity.type
_entity.pdbx_description
1 polymer ?
#
loop_
_entity_poly.entity_id
_entity_poly.type
_entity_poly.pdbx_seq_one_letter_code
_entity_poly.pdbx_strand_id
1 'polypeptide(L)'
;TAGFLVSKELFLYGYFEARLRPNDSPWVFGFWMSNNERNWWTEIDICENCPGNPANRHDLNSNVHVFKAPADKGDIKKHINFPAKYYIPFELQKDFHVWGLDWSKEYIRLYIDGILYREIENKYWHQPLRINLNNESNKWFGALPDDNNMDSEYLIDYVRVWYKK
;
A
#
# COMPACT_ATOMS: atom_id res chain seq x y z
N THR A 1 20.10 -1.44 4.89
CA THR A 1 19.07 -2.11 5.74
C THR A 1 17.76 -1.39 5.51
N ALA A 2 16.72 -2.09 5.10
CA ALA A 2 15.38 -1.54 4.91
C ALA A 2 14.52 -1.83 6.16
N GLY A 3 13.64 -0.89 6.53
CA GLY A 3 12.68 -1.09 7.61
C GLY A 3 11.43 -1.80 7.10
N PHE A 4 10.93 -2.78 7.87
CA PHE A 4 9.69 -3.48 7.58
C PHE A 4 8.91 -3.74 8.87
N LEU A 5 7.68 -3.23 8.95
CA LEU A 5 6.76 -3.43 10.07
C LEU A 5 5.56 -4.25 9.59
N VAL A 6 5.18 -5.25 10.36
CA VAL A 6 4.03 -6.12 10.05
C VAL A 6 3.13 -6.24 11.28
N SER A 7 1.82 -6.12 11.10
CA SER A 7 0.88 -6.36 12.20
C SER A 7 0.93 -7.83 12.65
N LYS A 8 0.81 -8.06 13.97
CA LYS A 8 0.67 -9.42 14.49
C LYS A 8 -0.69 -10.02 14.15
N GLU A 9 -1.72 -9.18 14.13
CA GLU A 9 -3.09 -9.56 13.87
C GLU A 9 -3.40 -9.58 12.36
N LEU A 10 -4.35 -10.40 11.99
CA LEU A 10 -5.00 -10.44 10.68
C LEU A 10 -6.35 -9.75 10.79
N PHE A 11 -6.70 -8.97 9.78
CA PHE A 11 -7.95 -8.23 9.68
C PHE A 11 -8.71 -8.66 8.44
N LEU A 12 -10.02 -8.82 8.57
CA LEU A 12 -10.91 -9.02 7.44
C LEU A 12 -11.94 -7.89 7.46
N TYR A 13 -11.84 -6.99 6.47
CA TYR A 13 -12.65 -5.79 6.34
C TYR A 13 -12.43 -4.78 7.47
N GLY A 14 -12.86 -3.56 7.25
CA GLY A 14 -12.77 -2.45 8.19
C GLY A 14 -12.24 -1.17 7.55
N TYR A 15 -12.05 -0.16 8.40
CA TYR A 15 -11.36 1.06 8.02
C TYR A 15 -9.96 1.08 8.66
N PHE A 16 -8.96 1.30 7.81
CA PHE A 16 -7.54 1.32 8.18
C PHE A 16 -6.99 2.68 7.84
N GLU A 17 -6.27 3.28 8.76
CA GLU A 17 -5.71 4.61 8.58
C GLU A 17 -4.27 4.65 9.11
N ALA A 18 -3.39 5.29 8.36
CA ALA A 18 -2.03 5.57 8.78
C ALA A 18 -1.67 7.02 8.46
N ARG A 19 -1.06 7.74 9.40
CA ARG A 19 -0.50 9.06 9.16
C ARG A 19 0.99 8.93 8.94
N LEU A 20 1.42 9.22 7.71
CA LEU A 20 2.75 8.90 7.20
C LEU A 20 3.36 10.12 6.53
N ARG A 21 4.69 10.28 6.66
CA ARG A 21 5.52 11.13 5.81
C ARG A 21 6.57 10.27 5.11
N PRO A 22 6.51 10.14 3.78
CA PRO A 22 7.52 9.42 3.01
C PRO A 22 8.91 10.04 3.13
N ASN A 23 9.91 9.23 2.79
CA ASN A 23 11.28 9.69 2.66
C ASN A 23 11.47 10.62 1.44
N ASP A 24 12.52 11.46 1.47
CA ASP A 24 12.95 12.33 0.35
C ASP A 24 14.22 11.76 -0.31
N SER A 25 14.24 10.47 -0.54
CA SER A 25 15.29 9.75 -1.28
C SER A 25 14.67 8.65 -2.11
N PRO A 26 15.39 8.04 -3.07
CA PRO A 26 14.80 7.06 -3.99
C PRO A 26 14.57 5.67 -3.34
N TRP A 27 14.04 5.66 -2.13
CA TRP A 27 13.45 4.50 -1.50
C TRP A 27 11.96 4.43 -1.79
N VAL A 28 11.47 3.26 -2.13
CA VAL A 28 10.04 3.00 -2.23
C VAL A 28 9.47 2.83 -0.83
N PHE A 29 8.50 3.68 -0.46
CA PHE A 29 7.71 3.46 0.75
C PHE A 29 6.40 2.79 0.41
N GLY A 30 5.95 1.91 1.29
CA GLY A 30 4.68 1.21 1.16
C GLY A 30 3.84 1.25 2.42
N PHE A 31 2.52 1.38 2.21
CA PHE A 31 1.46 1.03 3.16
C PHE A 31 0.48 0.13 2.44
N TRP A 32 0.45 -1.12 2.82
CA TRP A 32 -0.25 -2.17 2.10
C TRP A 32 -0.70 -3.29 3.03
N MET A 33 -1.58 -4.14 2.54
CA MET A 33 -2.07 -5.28 3.29
C MET A 33 -1.92 -6.55 2.46
N SER A 34 -1.45 -7.64 3.07
CA SER A 34 -1.27 -8.92 2.38
C SER A 34 -1.33 -10.09 3.33
N ASN A 35 -1.67 -11.27 2.78
CA ASN A 35 -1.49 -12.55 3.44
C ASN A 35 -1.15 -13.61 2.39
N ASN A 36 -0.01 -14.28 2.56
CA ASN A 36 0.49 -15.32 1.66
C ASN A 36 0.32 -16.69 2.28
N GLU A 37 -0.82 -17.31 2.04
CA GLU A 37 -1.07 -18.70 2.38
C GLU A 37 -0.77 -19.63 1.18
N ARG A 38 -0.63 -20.93 1.43
CA ARG A 38 -0.24 -21.91 0.41
C ARG A 38 -1.06 -21.82 -0.87
N ASN A 39 -2.39 -21.66 -0.77
CA ASN A 39 -3.31 -21.65 -1.91
C ASN A 39 -4.08 -20.35 -2.05
N TRP A 40 -3.83 -19.37 -1.18
CA TRP A 40 -4.52 -18.10 -1.19
C TRP A 40 -3.55 -16.97 -0.86
N TRP A 41 -3.36 -16.06 -1.78
CA TRP A 41 -2.51 -14.90 -1.60
C TRP A 41 -3.10 -13.70 -2.31
N THR A 42 -3.57 -12.74 -1.53
CA THR A 42 -4.11 -11.46 -2.00
C THR A 42 -3.40 -10.31 -1.33
N GLU A 43 -3.43 -9.14 -1.98
CA GLU A 43 -2.73 -7.94 -1.52
C GLU A 43 -3.51 -6.69 -1.93
N ILE A 44 -3.50 -5.68 -1.07
CA ILE A 44 -4.09 -4.36 -1.29
C ILE A 44 -3.01 -3.33 -0.98
N ASP A 45 -2.49 -2.64 -2.00
CA ASP A 45 -1.52 -1.56 -1.85
C ASP A 45 -2.26 -0.23 -1.78
N ILE A 46 -2.42 0.30 -0.55
CA ILE A 46 -3.03 1.59 -0.30
C ILE A 46 -2.15 2.68 -0.94
N CYS A 47 -0.85 2.59 -0.73
CA CYS A 47 0.13 3.39 -1.46
C CYS A 47 1.46 2.66 -1.58
N GLU A 48 2.10 2.83 -2.74
CA GLU A 48 3.44 2.37 -3.03
C GLU A 48 4.11 3.38 -3.94
N ASN A 49 5.01 4.19 -3.40
CA ASN A 49 5.53 5.35 -4.10
C ASN A 49 7.01 5.59 -3.80
N CYS A 50 7.67 6.33 -4.69
CA CYS A 50 9.07 6.75 -4.56
C CYS A 50 9.20 8.27 -4.81
N PRO A 51 8.66 9.13 -3.91
CA PRO A 51 8.63 10.57 -4.14
C PRO A 51 10.01 11.24 -4.09
N GLY A 52 11.01 10.61 -3.50
CA GLY A 52 12.39 11.06 -3.55
C GLY A 52 13.03 10.98 -4.94
N ASN A 53 12.48 10.18 -5.86
CA ASN A 53 12.81 10.29 -7.28
C ASN A 53 12.04 11.49 -7.88
N PRO A 54 12.73 12.54 -8.41
CA PRO A 54 12.08 13.73 -8.96
C PRO A 54 11.01 13.44 -10.03
N ALA A 55 11.15 12.35 -10.77
CA ALA A 55 10.16 11.95 -11.79
C ALA A 55 8.84 11.45 -11.18
N ASN A 56 8.83 11.08 -9.89
CA ASN A 56 7.68 10.46 -9.22
C ASN A 56 7.11 11.30 -8.06
N ARG A 57 7.58 12.54 -7.88
CA ARG A 57 7.20 13.40 -6.75
C ARG A 57 5.71 13.69 -6.62
N HIS A 58 5.04 13.71 -7.76
CA HIS A 58 3.61 14.01 -7.88
C HIS A 58 2.79 12.76 -8.20
N ASP A 59 3.39 11.58 -8.10
CA ASP A 59 2.71 10.32 -8.39
C ASP A 59 2.05 9.77 -7.12
N LEU A 60 0.81 9.38 -7.26
CA LEU A 60 0.06 8.61 -6.28
C LEU A 60 -0.26 7.25 -6.90
N ASN A 61 0.46 6.22 -6.48
CA ASN A 61 0.30 4.88 -7.00
C ASN A 61 -0.38 3.97 -5.97
N SER A 62 -1.27 3.13 -6.45
CA SER A 62 -1.90 2.06 -5.69
C SER A 62 -2.13 0.85 -6.57
N ASN A 63 -2.25 -0.32 -5.96
CA ASN A 63 -2.52 -1.55 -6.68
C ASN A 63 -3.40 -2.48 -5.85
N VAL A 64 -3.93 -3.51 -6.46
CA VAL A 64 -4.51 -4.66 -5.78
C VAL A 64 -4.10 -5.90 -6.56
N HIS A 65 -3.66 -6.93 -5.83
CA HIS A 65 -3.12 -8.14 -6.42
C HIS A 65 -3.88 -9.38 -5.94
N VAL A 66 -4.06 -10.33 -6.87
CA VAL A 66 -4.39 -11.71 -6.55
C VAL A 66 -3.32 -12.58 -7.17
N PHE A 67 -2.41 -13.10 -6.36
CA PHE A 67 -1.34 -13.99 -6.84
C PHE A 67 -1.89 -15.39 -7.05
N LYS A 68 -2.79 -15.83 -6.18
CA LYS A 68 -3.52 -17.09 -6.26
C LYS A 68 -4.76 -17.06 -5.38
N ALA A 69 -5.80 -17.77 -5.79
CA ALA A 69 -7.01 -17.99 -4.99
C ALA A 69 -7.56 -19.39 -5.26
N PRO A 70 -8.09 -20.08 -4.24
CA PRO A 70 -8.69 -21.41 -4.40
C PRO A 70 -10.02 -21.34 -5.17
N ALA A 71 -10.54 -22.49 -5.61
CA ALA A 71 -11.71 -22.58 -6.48
C ALA A 71 -12.96 -21.89 -5.89
N ASP A 72 -13.20 -22.03 -4.59
CA ASP A 72 -14.31 -21.37 -3.89
C ASP A 72 -14.11 -19.85 -3.70
N LYS A 73 -12.94 -19.31 -4.06
CA LYS A 73 -12.55 -17.88 -3.97
C LYS A 73 -12.19 -17.27 -5.33
N GLY A 74 -12.57 -17.93 -6.44
CA GLY A 74 -12.37 -17.41 -7.78
C GLY A 74 -11.41 -18.21 -8.66
N ASP A 75 -10.79 -19.27 -8.16
CA ASP A 75 -9.88 -20.18 -8.90
C ASP A 75 -8.77 -19.46 -9.69
N ILE A 76 -8.13 -18.50 -9.05
CA ILE A 76 -7.05 -17.74 -9.69
C ILE A 76 -5.75 -18.52 -9.60
N LYS A 77 -5.21 -18.93 -10.76
CA LYS A 77 -3.94 -19.68 -10.90
C LYS A 77 -2.79 -18.86 -11.48
N LYS A 78 -3.10 -17.68 -12.02
CA LYS A 78 -2.11 -16.73 -12.55
C LYS A 78 -2.30 -15.40 -11.88
N HIS A 79 -1.20 -14.76 -11.52
CA HIS A 79 -1.20 -13.43 -10.95
C HIS A 79 -2.01 -12.44 -11.80
N ILE A 80 -2.97 -11.79 -11.19
CA ILE A 80 -3.71 -10.66 -11.73
C ILE A 80 -3.51 -9.45 -10.84
N ASN A 81 -3.46 -8.26 -11.42
CA ASN A 81 -3.37 -7.00 -10.70
C ASN A 81 -4.12 -5.89 -11.42
N PHE A 82 -4.40 -4.82 -10.69
CA PHE A 82 -5.07 -3.63 -11.20
C PHE A 82 -4.33 -2.38 -10.71
N PRO A 83 -3.18 -2.04 -11.33
CA PRO A 83 -2.42 -0.85 -10.94
C PRO A 83 -3.18 0.42 -11.32
N ALA A 84 -3.01 1.46 -10.50
CA ALA A 84 -3.49 2.80 -10.80
C ALA A 84 -2.46 3.84 -10.39
N LYS A 85 -2.36 4.89 -11.20
CA LYS A 85 -1.47 6.04 -11.00
C LYS A 85 -2.26 7.33 -11.21
N TYR A 86 -2.14 8.23 -10.26
CA TYR A 86 -2.78 9.55 -10.29
C TYR A 86 -1.72 10.62 -10.12
N TYR A 87 -1.95 11.79 -10.72
CA TYR A 87 -1.16 12.99 -10.47
C TYR A 87 -1.76 13.77 -9.30
N ILE A 88 -0.92 14.21 -8.37
CA ILE A 88 -1.29 15.08 -7.26
C ILE A 88 -0.54 16.42 -7.35
N PRO A 89 -1.17 17.56 -6.97
CA PRO A 89 -0.57 18.89 -7.14
C PRO A 89 0.45 19.25 -6.05
N PHE A 90 0.81 18.33 -5.17
CA PHE A 90 1.76 18.51 -4.08
C PHE A 90 2.79 17.39 -4.04
N GLU A 91 3.89 17.58 -3.30
CA GLU A 91 4.96 16.60 -3.12
C GLU A 91 4.74 15.81 -1.83
N LEU A 92 4.54 14.49 -1.93
CA LEU A 92 4.20 13.60 -0.80
C LEU A 92 5.20 13.64 0.35
N GLN A 93 6.51 13.81 0.06
CA GLN A 93 7.56 13.77 1.08
C GLN A 93 7.70 15.07 1.90
N LYS A 94 6.98 16.13 1.53
CA LYS A 94 7.10 17.44 2.20
C LYS A 94 6.33 17.51 3.51
N ASP A 95 5.28 16.69 3.67
CA ASP A 95 4.45 16.72 4.88
C ASP A 95 3.91 15.33 5.24
N PHE A 96 3.28 15.24 6.40
CA PHE A 96 2.50 14.08 6.80
C PHE A 96 1.15 14.08 6.10
N HIS A 97 0.81 12.95 5.50
CA HIS A 97 -0.49 12.68 4.90
C HIS A 97 -1.20 11.55 5.63
N VAL A 98 -2.53 11.61 5.64
CA VAL A 98 -3.38 10.56 6.21
C VAL A 98 -3.86 9.65 5.08
N TRP A 99 -3.39 8.42 5.10
CA TRP A 99 -3.74 7.39 4.13
C TRP A 99 -4.83 6.50 4.69
N GLY A 100 -5.88 6.24 3.91
CA GLY A 100 -7.03 5.47 4.36
C GLY A 100 -7.40 4.35 3.41
N LEU A 101 -7.85 3.24 3.99
CA LEU A 101 -8.49 2.12 3.31
C LEU A 101 -9.84 1.83 3.96
N ASP A 102 -10.94 2.00 3.22
CA ASP A 102 -12.24 1.46 3.57
C ASP A 102 -12.45 0.16 2.77
N TRP A 103 -12.34 -0.95 3.46
CA TRP A 103 -12.42 -2.28 2.87
C TRP A 103 -13.63 -3.03 3.39
N SER A 104 -14.54 -3.33 2.49
CA SER A 104 -15.77 -4.08 2.76
C SER A 104 -15.86 -5.34 1.91
N LYS A 105 -16.93 -6.07 2.07
CA LYS A 105 -17.26 -7.22 1.22
C LYS A 105 -17.53 -6.79 -0.23
N GLU A 106 -18.03 -5.57 -0.43
CA GLU A 106 -18.50 -5.07 -1.72
C GLU A 106 -17.47 -4.22 -2.45
N TYR A 107 -16.61 -3.50 -1.71
CA TYR A 107 -15.68 -2.54 -2.29
C TYR A 107 -14.38 -2.40 -1.51
N ILE A 108 -13.39 -1.83 -2.18
CA ILE A 108 -12.11 -1.31 -1.65
C ILE A 108 -12.07 0.16 -2.04
N ARG A 109 -11.99 1.06 -1.06
CA ARG A 109 -11.89 2.51 -1.26
C ARG A 109 -10.61 3.04 -0.64
N LEU A 110 -9.84 3.78 -1.41
CA LEU A 110 -8.56 4.35 -0.99
C LEU A 110 -8.65 5.86 -0.88
N TYR A 111 -8.09 6.39 0.21
CA TYR A 111 -8.16 7.81 0.55
C TYR A 111 -6.77 8.37 0.83
N ILE A 112 -6.59 9.66 0.51
CA ILE A 112 -5.50 10.49 1.01
C ILE A 112 -6.10 11.79 1.58
N ASP A 113 -5.76 12.12 2.83
CA ASP A 113 -6.26 13.30 3.55
C ASP A 113 -7.80 13.43 3.51
N GLY A 114 -8.49 12.30 3.62
CA GLY A 114 -9.95 12.20 3.56
C GLY A 114 -10.57 12.27 2.16
N ILE A 115 -9.75 12.46 1.12
CA ILE A 115 -10.21 12.51 -0.28
C ILE A 115 -10.18 11.12 -0.88
N LEU A 116 -11.33 10.62 -1.33
CA LEU A 116 -11.43 9.37 -2.08
C LEU A 116 -10.73 9.54 -3.44
N TYR A 117 -9.68 8.76 -3.68
CA TYR A 117 -8.99 8.80 -4.97
C TYR A 117 -9.17 7.52 -5.79
N ARG A 118 -9.59 6.42 -5.16
CA ARG A 118 -9.82 5.17 -5.87
C ARG A 118 -10.93 4.35 -5.22
N GLU A 119 -11.80 3.77 -6.06
CA GLU A 119 -12.78 2.75 -5.67
C GLU A 119 -12.67 1.55 -6.60
N ILE A 120 -12.74 0.35 -6.03
CA ILE A 120 -12.65 -0.94 -6.72
C ILE A 120 -13.74 -1.85 -6.20
N GLU A 121 -14.47 -2.54 -7.08
CA GLU A 121 -15.37 -3.62 -6.69
C GLU A 121 -14.56 -4.78 -6.07
N ASN A 122 -14.95 -5.22 -4.87
CA ASN A 122 -14.25 -6.29 -4.18
C ASN A 122 -14.72 -7.67 -4.67
N LYS A 123 -14.08 -8.21 -5.70
CA LYS A 123 -14.35 -9.54 -6.25
C LYS A 123 -13.54 -10.65 -5.61
N TYR A 124 -12.34 -10.36 -5.05
CA TYR A 124 -11.36 -11.38 -4.70
C TYR A 124 -10.72 -11.19 -3.33
N TRP A 125 -10.73 -9.97 -2.79
CA TRP A 125 -10.02 -9.62 -1.55
C TRP A 125 -10.90 -9.90 -0.33
N HIS A 126 -11.09 -11.21 -0.06
CA HIS A 126 -11.90 -11.73 1.06
C HIS A 126 -11.05 -12.57 2.03
N GLN A 127 -9.74 -12.51 1.89
CA GLN A 127 -8.77 -13.15 2.77
C GLN A 127 -8.44 -12.21 3.93
N PRO A 128 -8.35 -12.69 5.18
CA PRO A 128 -7.79 -11.88 6.27
C PRO A 128 -6.34 -11.47 5.96
N LEU A 129 -6.02 -10.18 6.06
CA LEU A 129 -4.74 -9.60 5.69
C LEU A 129 -4.01 -8.98 6.88
N ARG A 130 -2.68 -8.93 6.81
CA ARG A 130 -1.81 -8.15 7.72
C ARG A 130 -1.54 -6.78 7.15
N ILE A 131 -1.40 -5.81 8.04
CA ILE A 131 -0.90 -4.47 7.69
C ILE A 131 0.61 -4.55 7.56
N ASN A 132 1.14 -3.96 6.50
CA ASN A 132 2.55 -3.84 6.22
C ASN A 132 2.92 -2.37 5.95
N LEU A 133 4.05 -1.95 6.52
CA LEU A 133 4.67 -0.65 6.29
C LEU A 133 6.16 -0.87 6.08
N ASN A 134 6.69 -0.42 4.95
CA ASN A 134 8.09 -0.66 4.63
C ASN A 134 8.71 0.44 3.79
N ASN A 135 10.04 0.50 3.89
CA ASN A 135 10.89 1.07 2.85
C ASN A 135 11.61 -0.07 2.14
N GLU A 136 11.70 0.00 0.84
CA GLU A 136 12.48 -0.94 0.06
C GLU A 136 13.22 -0.26 -1.10
N SER A 137 14.29 -0.90 -1.52
CA SER A 137 15.06 -0.51 -2.70
C SER A 137 14.66 -1.41 -3.86
N ASN A 138 14.00 -0.84 -4.87
CA ASN A 138 13.69 -1.54 -6.10
C ASN A 138 13.69 -0.61 -7.31
N LYS A 139 13.70 -1.19 -8.51
CA LYS A 139 13.79 -0.45 -9.77
C LYS A 139 12.43 -0.06 -10.36
N TRP A 140 11.32 -0.38 -9.72
CA TRP A 140 9.99 -0.15 -10.28
C TRP A 140 9.72 1.33 -10.56
N PHE A 141 10.30 2.20 -9.74
CA PHE A 141 10.16 3.65 -9.87
C PHE A 141 11.38 4.33 -10.50
N GLY A 142 12.22 3.57 -11.22
CA GLY A 142 13.28 4.10 -12.07
C GLY A 142 14.54 4.60 -11.37
N ALA A 143 14.59 4.57 -10.04
CA ALA A 143 15.75 5.01 -9.27
C ALA A 143 16.06 4.03 -8.13
N LEU A 144 17.33 4.01 -7.73
CA LEU A 144 17.79 3.29 -6.53
C LEU A 144 18.55 4.31 -5.65
N PRO A 145 18.47 4.15 -4.32
CA PRO A 145 19.32 4.92 -3.43
C PRO A 145 20.81 4.58 -3.67
N ASP A 146 21.66 5.56 -3.54
CA ASP A 146 23.12 5.46 -3.58
C ASP A 146 23.73 5.93 -2.25
N ASP A 147 25.05 5.88 -2.11
CA ASP A 147 25.75 6.21 -0.87
C ASP A 147 25.50 7.66 -0.38
N ASN A 148 25.07 8.57 -1.26
CA ASN A 148 24.80 9.97 -0.91
C ASN A 148 23.38 10.20 -0.37
N ASN A 149 22.46 9.25 -0.55
CA ASN A 149 21.06 9.37 -0.20
C ASN A 149 20.47 8.13 0.52
N MET A 150 21.36 7.33 1.14
CA MET A 150 20.98 6.18 1.96
C MET A 150 20.27 6.57 3.26
N ASP A 151 20.69 7.68 3.87
CA ASP A 151 20.13 8.18 5.13
C ASP A 151 18.85 8.96 4.86
N SER A 152 17.75 8.26 4.96
CA SER A 152 16.42 8.84 4.75
C SER A 152 15.40 8.21 5.68
N GLU A 153 14.44 8.99 6.12
CA GLU A 153 13.44 8.58 7.10
C GLU A 153 12.05 8.47 6.46
N TYR A 154 11.45 7.31 6.61
CA TYR A 154 10.01 7.11 6.45
C TYR A 154 9.37 7.21 7.83
N LEU A 155 8.60 8.26 8.08
CA LEU A 155 8.02 8.56 9.37
C LEU A 155 6.58 8.06 9.47
N ILE A 156 6.28 7.35 10.53
CA ILE A 156 4.95 6.82 10.84
C ILE A 156 4.53 7.43 12.17
N ASP A 157 3.51 8.32 12.15
CA ASP A 157 2.97 8.93 13.36
C ASP A 157 2.05 7.96 14.09
N TYR A 158 1.07 7.39 13.36
CA TYR A 158 0.17 6.38 13.89
C TYR A 158 -0.36 5.44 12.80
N VAL A 159 -0.84 4.27 13.26
CA VAL A 159 -1.73 3.37 12.51
C VAL A 159 -2.97 3.13 13.37
N ARG A 160 -4.16 3.27 12.79
CA ARG A 160 -5.46 3.05 13.44
C ARG A 160 -6.30 2.09 12.63
N VAL A 161 -7.06 1.25 13.33
CA VAL A 161 -7.93 0.25 12.72
C VAL A 161 -9.30 0.27 13.40
N TRP A 162 -10.35 0.34 12.61
CA TRP A 162 -11.74 0.17 13.03
C TRP A 162 -12.35 -1.01 12.27
N TYR A 163 -12.65 -2.08 12.96
CA TYR A 163 -13.21 -3.29 12.37
C TYR A 163 -14.23 -3.94 13.30
N LYS A 164 -15.14 -4.72 12.73
CA LYS A 164 -16.06 -5.54 13.53
C LYS A 164 -15.34 -6.83 13.93
N LYS A 165 -15.35 -7.11 15.22
CA LYS A 165 -14.91 -8.40 15.77
C LYS A 165 -15.93 -9.48 15.49
#